data_35c0645ce37c6b65bc5de49bbd01eba0
#
_entry.id   35c0645ce37c6b65bc5de49bbd01eba0
#
_cell.length_a   1.000
_cell.length_b   1.000
_cell.length_c   1.000
_cell.angle_alpha   90.00
_cell.angle_beta   90.00
_cell.angle_gamma   90.00
#
_symmetry.space_group_name_H-M   'P 1'
#
loop_
_entity.id
_entity.type
_entity.pdbx_description
1 polymer ?
#
loop_
_entity_poly.entity_id
_entity_poly.type
_entity_poly.pdbx_seq_one_letter_code
_entity_poly.pdbx_strand_id
1 'polypeptide(L)'
;PHDGENQTNTAVTSPAIAPSQTPLPPISTPTPTPPPVPSPDVGGGASSTVPDANPEHLKNAPLYITSILDPDDKSLPRLDCPRPDISRYQYLKPSTTLKKPKFFIALNIREKADLLPRLLGSIVEALHFLGPENCALSIVEGNSGDGTYEILHLLRPEIEKLGTEYHFSRSDLDPGAGDRIPKLAELRNMALAPLVSGGPSKYAADAVVLFLNDVAICLEDILELAHQRLYLGADMTCGFDWTYVGADPTFYDVWISRTIAGDSFFEIPADGNWNSAWNIFWNEDTSRRRFFDHKPLQVFSCWNGAVAMTARPLLDRLVRFRAPSPGECFQGEPQLFCKDLWNAGFGKIAVVPSVDLEYSDEAGRKIKAAKGYTSQWVGREDEVQDFRVDWKADPPEKVKCMARYDKQTWEPWNQALE
;
A
#
# COMPACT_ATOMS: atom_id res chain seq x y z
N PRO A 1 16.44 -61.08 -10.09
CA PRO A 1 15.51 -60.56 -10.99
C PRO A 1 14.54 -59.64 -10.24
N HIS A 2 14.78 -58.38 -10.26
CA HIS A 2 13.80 -57.38 -9.91
C HIS A 2 14.00 -56.20 -10.85
N ASP A 3 12.97 -55.99 -11.66
CA ASP A 3 12.85 -54.96 -12.65
C ASP A 3 12.79 -53.58 -11.99
N GLY A 4 13.64 -52.68 -12.41
CA GLY A 4 13.61 -51.29 -12.02
C GLY A 4 12.83 -50.48 -13.07
N GLU A 5 11.70 -49.95 -12.70
CA GLU A 5 10.95 -48.97 -13.52
C GLU A 5 11.61 -47.58 -13.45
N ASN A 6 11.96 -47.13 -14.61
CA ASN A 6 12.55 -45.83 -14.90
C ASN A 6 11.44 -44.78 -14.99
N GLN A 7 11.25 -43.97 -13.95
CA GLN A 7 10.35 -42.81 -13.99
C GLN A 7 11.09 -41.59 -14.57
N THR A 8 10.76 -41.28 -15.78
CA THR A 8 11.18 -40.03 -16.45
C THR A 8 10.46 -38.84 -15.82
N ASN A 9 11.23 -37.99 -15.09
CA ASN A 9 10.78 -36.69 -14.60
C ASN A 9 10.68 -35.73 -15.79
N THR A 10 9.48 -35.45 -16.26
CA THR A 10 9.20 -34.33 -17.14
C THR A 10 9.13 -33.05 -16.32
N ALA A 11 10.14 -32.22 -16.45
CA ALA A 11 10.16 -30.85 -15.91
C ALA A 11 9.08 -30.03 -16.62
N VAL A 12 8.05 -29.61 -15.87
CA VAL A 12 7.06 -28.63 -16.32
C VAL A 12 7.68 -27.25 -16.20
N THR A 13 8.07 -26.69 -17.34
CA THR A 13 8.49 -25.29 -17.44
C THR A 13 7.26 -24.39 -17.38
N SER A 14 7.06 -23.67 -16.28
CA SER A 14 6.09 -22.57 -16.20
C SER A 14 6.61 -21.35 -16.93
N PRO A 15 5.77 -20.61 -17.67
CA PRO A 15 6.19 -19.43 -18.39
C PRO A 15 6.49 -18.29 -17.41
N ALA A 16 7.73 -17.82 -17.41
CA ALA A 16 8.15 -16.61 -16.75
C ALA A 16 7.51 -15.40 -17.44
N ILE A 17 6.63 -14.69 -16.75
CA ILE A 17 6.18 -13.35 -17.16
C ILE A 17 7.28 -12.37 -16.74
N ALA A 18 8.26 -12.16 -17.61
CA ALA A 18 9.23 -11.09 -17.45
C ALA A 18 8.68 -9.79 -18.04
N PRO A 19 8.80 -8.63 -17.37
CA PRO A 19 8.57 -7.35 -18.01
C PRO A 19 9.66 -7.13 -19.06
N SER A 20 9.26 -7.00 -20.32
CA SER A 20 10.13 -6.68 -21.46
C SER A 20 10.74 -5.29 -21.26
N GLN A 21 12.05 -5.22 -21.04
CA GLN A 21 12.81 -3.97 -21.09
C GLN A 21 13.89 -4.08 -22.18
N THR A 22 13.71 -3.29 -23.23
CA THR A 22 14.73 -3.08 -24.28
C THR A 22 15.68 -1.97 -23.83
N PRO A 23 17.00 -2.07 -24.01
CA PRO A 23 17.94 -1.00 -23.66
C PRO A 23 17.89 0.16 -24.67
N LEU A 24 17.80 1.39 -24.18
CA LEU A 24 17.89 2.61 -24.98
C LEU A 24 19.29 3.26 -24.91
N PRO A 25 19.72 3.97 -25.96
CA PRO A 25 21.00 4.67 -26.01
C PRO A 25 21.01 5.98 -25.19
N PRO A 26 22.19 6.54 -24.88
CA PRO A 26 22.32 7.72 -24.01
C PRO A 26 21.85 9.00 -24.71
N ILE A 27 20.99 9.77 -24.04
CA ILE A 27 20.51 11.07 -24.49
C ILE A 27 21.01 12.16 -23.56
N SER A 28 21.57 13.21 -24.17
CA SER A 28 22.06 14.43 -23.56
C SER A 28 20.91 15.27 -22.98
N THR A 29 21.08 15.77 -21.76
CA THR A 29 20.11 16.58 -21.03
C THR A 29 20.10 18.06 -21.46
N PRO A 30 18.93 18.68 -21.63
CA PRO A 30 18.74 20.09 -21.33
C PRO A 30 17.96 20.26 -20.01
N THR A 31 18.38 21.26 -19.22
CA THR A 31 17.79 21.67 -17.95
C THR A 31 16.35 22.16 -18.16
N PRO A 32 15.35 21.63 -17.45
CA PRO A 32 13.99 22.13 -17.58
C PRO A 32 13.70 23.26 -16.59
N THR A 33 13.10 24.32 -17.11
CA THR A 33 12.43 25.38 -16.36
C THR A 33 11.15 24.83 -15.73
N PRO A 34 10.81 25.16 -14.48
CA PRO A 34 9.60 24.64 -13.85
C PRO A 34 8.33 25.25 -14.50
N PRO A 35 7.27 24.44 -14.71
CA PRO A 35 6.01 24.93 -15.21
C PRO A 35 5.25 25.74 -14.15
N PRO A 36 4.39 26.70 -14.57
CA PRO A 36 3.61 27.52 -13.68
C PRO A 36 2.55 26.70 -12.92
N VAL A 37 2.39 27.01 -11.63
CA VAL A 37 1.36 26.45 -10.75
C VAL A 37 0.00 26.95 -11.22
N PRO A 38 -1.00 26.09 -11.46
CA PRO A 38 -2.36 26.55 -11.72
C PRO A 38 -2.99 27.12 -10.46
N SER A 39 -3.55 28.31 -10.56
CA SER A 39 -4.32 28.94 -9.51
C SER A 39 -5.63 28.18 -9.26
N PRO A 40 -6.15 28.13 -8.02
CA PRO A 40 -7.44 27.48 -7.74
C PRO A 40 -8.57 28.33 -8.33
N ASP A 41 -9.37 27.69 -9.15
CA ASP A 41 -10.63 28.24 -9.65
C ASP A 41 -11.64 28.37 -8.51
N VAL A 42 -12.03 29.59 -8.19
CA VAL A 42 -13.08 29.89 -7.23
C VAL A 42 -14.35 30.28 -8.01
N GLY A 43 -15.33 29.43 -7.88
CA GLY A 43 -16.71 29.89 -7.93
C GLY A 43 -17.53 29.58 -9.16
N GLY A 44 -18.65 28.92 -8.95
CA GLY A 44 -19.87 29.20 -9.66
C GLY A 44 -20.60 28.01 -10.28
N GLY A 45 -21.70 27.64 -9.67
CA GLY A 45 -22.85 27.11 -10.38
C GLY A 45 -22.77 25.65 -10.83
N ALA A 46 -23.46 24.78 -10.13
CA ALA A 46 -23.65 23.38 -10.46
C ALA A 46 -24.21 23.18 -11.88
N SER A 47 -23.31 22.86 -12.79
CA SER A 47 -23.65 22.09 -13.99
C SER A 47 -23.10 20.69 -13.76
N SER A 48 -23.98 19.70 -13.70
CA SER A 48 -23.68 18.31 -13.36
C SER A 48 -23.06 17.52 -14.53
N THR A 49 -22.10 18.10 -15.24
CA THR A 49 -21.37 17.41 -16.30
C THR A 49 -19.99 17.04 -15.79
N VAL A 50 -19.75 15.73 -15.64
CA VAL A 50 -18.42 15.18 -15.37
C VAL A 50 -17.57 15.42 -16.61
N PRO A 51 -16.46 16.17 -16.52
CA PRO A 51 -15.64 16.47 -17.70
C PRO A 51 -15.08 15.16 -18.31
N ASP A 52 -15.10 15.07 -19.64
CA ASP A 52 -14.52 13.94 -20.40
C ASP A 52 -15.05 12.54 -20.02
N ALA A 53 -16.22 12.46 -19.38
CA ALA A 53 -16.77 11.19 -18.93
C ALA A 53 -17.43 10.39 -20.06
N ASN A 54 -17.33 9.06 -19.94
CA ASN A 54 -18.06 8.14 -20.81
C ASN A 54 -19.53 8.04 -20.35
N PRO A 55 -20.54 8.34 -21.23
CA PRO A 55 -21.95 8.29 -20.86
C PRO A 55 -22.45 6.92 -20.37
N GLU A 56 -21.86 5.81 -20.86
CA GLU A 56 -22.24 4.47 -20.40
C GLU A 56 -21.76 4.21 -18.97
N HIS A 57 -20.54 4.64 -18.64
CA HIS A 57 -20.01 4.53 -17.29
C HIS A 57 -20.77 5.42 -16.31
N LEU A 58 -21.13 6.64 -16.71
CA LEU A 58 -21.99 7.53 -15.91
C LEU A 58 -23.33 6.88 -15.57
N LYS A 59 -23.92 6.13 -16.49
CA LYS A 59 -25.20 5.43 -16.28
C LYS A 59 -25.09 4.33 -15.22
N ASN A 60 -23.94 3.67 -15.15
CA ASN A 60 -23.69 2.55 -14.22
C ASN A 60 -23.14 3.01 -12.86
N ALA A 61 -22.50 4.17 -12.79
CA ALA A 61 -21.85 4.67 -11.58
C ALA A 61 -22.77 4.73 -10.33
N PRO A 62 -24.08 5.09 -10.40
CA PRO A 62 -24.96 5.05 -9.24
C PRO A 62 -25.07 3.69 -8.56
N LEU A 63 -24.99 2.59 -9.30
CA LEU A 63 -24.99 1.24 -8.74
C LEU A 63 -23.73 1.00 -7.89
N TYR A 64 -22.57 1.41 -8.39
CA TYR A 64 -21.29 1.31 -7.66
C TYR A 64 -21.32 2.20 -6.41
N ILE A 65 -21.82 3.44 -6.52
CA ILE A 65 -21.91 4.38 -5.39
C ILE A 65 -22.80 3.80 -4.29
N THR A 66 -23.95 3.23 -4.64
CA THR A 66 -24.83 2.56 -3.66
C THR A 66 -24.08 1.44 -2.95
N SER A 67 -23.38 0.57 -3.70
CA SER A 67 -22.63 -0.54 -3.13
C SER A 67 -21.43 -0.09 -2.29
N ILE A 68 -20.81 1.05 -2.59
CA ILE A 68 -19.72 1.64 -1.79
C ILE A 68 -20.27 2.19 -0.47
N LEU A 69 -21.40 2.88 -0.50
CA LEU A 69 -21.96 3.55 0.68
C LEU A 69 -22.70 2.62 1.63
N ASP A 70 -23.24 1.52 1.11
CA ASP A 70 -23.98 0.51 1.90
C ASP A 70 -23.16 -0.78 2.05
N PRO A 71 -22.62 -1.07 3.25
CA PRO A 71 -21.84 -2.30 3.48
C PRO A 71 -22.68 -3.57 3.37
N ASP A 72 -24.00 -3.51 3.49
CA ASP A 72 -24.90 -4.63 3.37
C ASP A 72 -25.45 -4.83 1.93
N ASP A 73 -25.17 -3.91 1.00
CA ASP A 73 -25.54 -4.05 -0.42
C ASP A 73 -24.87 -5.27 -1.06
N LYS A 74 -25.64 -6.04 -1.82
CA LYS A 74 -25.19 -7.25 -2.52
C LYS A 74 -25.42 -7.17 -4.03
N SER A 75 -25.70 -5.98 -4.56
CA SER A 75 -25.94 -5.78 -5.99
C SER A 75 -24.70 -5.99 -6.85
N LEU A 76 -23.52 -5.73 -6.29
CA LEU A 76 -22.23 -5.99 -6.93
C LEU A 76 -21.44 -7.04 -6.13
N PRO A 77 -20.76 -7.98 -6.83
CA PRO A 77 -19.91 -8.96 -6.17
C PRO A 77 -18.71 -8.26 -5.51
N ARG A 78 -18.43 -8.62 -4.25
CA ARG A 78 -17.25 -8.14 -3.53
C ARG A 78 -16.80 -9.16 -2.48
N LEU A 79 -15.58 -9.02 -1.96
CA LEU A 79 -15.11 -9.79 -0.82
C LEU A 79 -16.06 -9.57 0.38
N ASP A 80 -16.60 -10.64 0.95
CA ASP A 80 -17.34 -10.58 2.19
C ASP A 80 -16.37 -10.42 3.37
N CYS A 81 -16.55 -9.35 4.13
CA CYS A 81 -15.74 -9.08 5.32
C CYS A 81 -16.54 -9.39 6.59
N PRO A 82 -15.95 -10.05 7.59
CA PRO A 82 -16.58 -10.21 8.89
C PRO A 82 -16.75 -8.85 9.57
N ARG A 83 -17.79 -8.72 10.39
CA ARG A 83 -17.94 -7.53 11.24
C ARG A 83 -16.90 -7.58 12.36
N PRO A 84 -16.03 -6.56 12.49
CA PRO A 84 -14.98 -6.57 13.51
C PRO A 84 -15.55 -6.34 14.92
N ASP A 85 -14.82 -6.81 15.93
CA ASP A 85 -15.01 -6.28 17.29
C ASP A 85 -14.40 -4.88 17.38
N ILE A 86 -15.24 -3.87 17.14
CA ILE A 86 -14.82 -2.48 17.14
C ILE A 86 -14.41 -1.96 18.53
N SER A 87 -14.70 -2.69 19.62
CA SER A 87 -14.32 -2.28 20.99
C SER A 87 -12.81 -2.13 21.12
N ARG A 88 -12.05 -3.00 20.48
CA ARG A 88 -10.59 -2.97 20.40
C ARG A 88 -10.05 -1.67 19.82
N TYR A 89 -10.76 -1.08 18.88
CA TYR A 89 -10.33 0.09 18.11
C TYR A 89 -10.93 1.41 18.60
N GLN A 90 -11.76 1.41 19.65
CA GLN A 90 -12.49 2.60 20.10
C GLN A 90 -11.58 3.78 20.43
N TYR A 91 -10.38 3.53 20.95
CA TYR A 91 -9.42 4.58 21.29
C TYR A 91 -8.82 5.30 20.06
N LEU A 92 -8.95 4.71 18.85
CA LEU A 92 -8.59 5.37 17.60
C LEU A 92 -9.51 6.54 17.26
N LYS A 93 -10.76 6.50 17.77
CA LYS A 93 -11.70 7.61 17.58
C LYS A 93 -11.14 8.86 18.27
N PRO A 94 -10.94 9.95 17.51
CA PRO A 94 -10.54 11.20 18.12
C PRO A 94 -11.57 11.68 19.11
N SER A 95 -11.13 12.35 20.17
CA SER A 95 -12.07 13.07 21.04
C SER A 95 -12.76 14.18 20.25
N THR A 96 -14.01 14.46 20.54
CA THR A 96 -14.86 15.49 19.89
C THR A 96 -14.27 16.91 19.94
N THR A 97 -13.16 17.10 20.64
CA THR A 97 -12.43 18.38 20.77
C THR A 97 -11.38 18.61 19.68
N LEU A 98 -11.10 17.63 18.84
CA LEU A 98 -10.13 17.81 17.75
C LEU A 98 -10.70 18.76 16.68
N LYS A 99 -9.92 19.79 16.39
CA LYS A 99 -10.25 20.78 15.34
C LYS A 99 -9.54 20.50 14.00
N LYS A 100 -8.72 19.43 13.95
CA LYS A 100 -7.88 19.09 12.79
C LYS A 100 -8.04 17.62 12.44
N PRO A 101 -8.12 17.26 11.15
CA PRO A 101 -8.12 15.86 10.73
C PRO A 101 -6.92 15.11 11.29
N LYS A 102 -7.20 13.89 11.79
CA LYS A 102 -6.19 12.99 12.36
C LYS A 102 -5.83 11.85 11.42
N PHE A 103 -6.72 11.50 10.50
CA PHE A 103 -6.50 10.44 9.52
C PHE A 103 -6.49 11.00 8.12
N PHE A 104 -5.45 10.68 7.37
CA PHE A 104 -5.32 11.02 5.97
C PHE A 104 -5.23 9.74 5.15
N ILE A 105 -6.25 9.43 4.37
CA ILE A 105 -6.33 8.24 3.54
C ILE A 105 -5.93 8.61 2.12
N ALA A 106 -4.93 7.94 1.56
CA ALA A 106 -4.39 8.22 0.23
C ALA A 106 -4.43 6.98 -0.67
N LEU A 107 -4.77 7.17 -1.94
CA LEU A 107 -4.83 6.11 -2.95
C LEU A 107 -4.35 6.61 -4.31
N ASN A 108 -3.73 5.69 -5.08
CA ASN A 108 -3.57 5.80 -6.53
C ASN A 108 -4.35 4.64 -7.16
N ILE A 109 -5.30 4.96 -8.04
CA ILE A 109 -6.23 3.97 -8.63
C ILE A 109 -6.22 4.10 -10.15
N ARG A 110 -6.15 2.95 -10.85
CA ARG A 110 -6.30 2.87 -12.31
C ARG A 110 -6.92 1.52 -12.69
N GLU A 111 -7.94 1.55 -13.56
CA GLU A 111 -8.59 0.34 -14.11
C GLU A 111 -9.05 -0.64 -13.01
N LYS A 112 -9.86 -0.16 -12.06
CA LYS A 112 -10.29 -0.92 -10.87
C LYS A 112 -11.75 -0.74 -10.51
N ALA A 113 -12.61 -0.46 -11.48
CA ALA A 113 -14.04 -0.25 -11.21
C ALA A 113 -14.67 -1.38 -10.39
N ASP A 114 -14.38 -2.64 -10.72
CA ASP A 114 -14.90 -3.82 -10.04
C ASP A 114 -14.43 -3.97 -8.60
N LEU A 115 -13.27 -3.46 -8.25
CA LEU A 115 -12.74 -3.52 -6.89
C LEU A 115 -13.28 -2.39 -5.99
N LEU A 116 -13.75 -1.26 -6.59
CA LEU A 116 -14.18 -0.09 -5.82
C LEU A 116 -15.25 -0.38 -4.77
N PRO A 117 -16.27 -1.24 -5.01
CA PRO A 117 -17.25 -1.59 -3.98
C PRO A 117 -16.64 -2.14 -2.70
N ARG A 118 -15.56 -2.94 -2.82
CA ARG A 118 -14.85 -3.45 -1.64
C ARG A 118 -13.89 -2.43 -1.06
N LEU A 119 -13.00 -1.90 -1.87
CA LEU A 119 -11.94 -1.00 -1.41
C LEU A 119 -12.52 0.28 -0.81
N LEU A 120 -13.35 1.00 -1.57
CA LEU A 120 -13.96 2.24 -1.08
C LEU A 120 -15.06 1.98 -0.06
N GLY A 121 -15.76 0.84 -0.15
CA GLY A 121 -16.72 0.44 0.87
C GLY A 121 -16.04 0.31 2.24
N SER A 122 -14.90 -0.37 2.32
CA SER A 122 -14.12 -0.48 3.56
C SER A 122 -13.58 0.86 4.05
N ILE A 123 -13.20 1.75 3.12
CA ILE A 123 -12.79 3.12 3.48
C ILE A 123 -13.97 3.89 4.07
N VAL A 124 -15.16 3.82 3.46
CA VAL A 124 -16.37 4.49 3.98
C VAL A 124 -16.73 3.96 5.37
N GLU A 125 -16.67 2.64 5.57
CA GLU A 125 -16.84 2.05 6.91
C GLU A 125 -15.81 2.59 7.91
N ALA A 126 -14.54 2.75 7.48
CA ALA A 126 -13.49 3.34 8.33
C ALA A 126 -13.74 4.83 8.61
N LEU A 127 -14.19 5.61 7.63
CA LEU A 127 -14.59 7.01 7.83
C LEU A 127 -15.70 7.13 8.87
N HIS A 128 -16.75 6.32 8.77
CA HIS A 128 -17.84 6.29 9.75
C HIS A 128 -17.34 5.91 11.15
N PHE A 129 -16.44 4.94 11.24
CA PHE A 129 -15.88 4.52 12.53
C PHE A 129 -15.00 5.60 13.16
N LEU A 130 -14.08 6.20 12.39
CA LEU A 130 -13.09 7.17 12.88
C LEU A 130 -13.67 8.58 13.09
N GLY A 131 -14.88 8.83 12.59
CA GLY A 131 -15.50 10.15 12.51
C GLY A 131 -15.12 10.87 11.21
N PRO A 132 -16.07 11.05 10.29
CA PRO A 132 -15.78 11.59 8.96
C PRO A 132 -15.06 12.94 8.99
N GLU A 133 -15.41 13.81 9.92
CA GLU A 133 -14.80 15.13 10.13
C GLU A 133 -13.33 15.08 10.61
N ASN A 134 -12.88 13.91 11.09
CA ASN A 134 -11.49 13.67 11.51
C ASN A 134 -10.65 13.08 10.39
N CYS A 135 -11.23 12.89 9.22
CA CYS A 135 -10.63 12.22 8.09
C CYS A 135 -10.53 13.12 6.86
N ALA A 136 -9.48 12.92 6.08
CA ALA A 136 -9.36 13.41 4.72
C ALA A 136 -9.10 12.21 3.79
N LEU A 137 -9.75 12.19 2.63
CA LEU A 137 -9.57 11.16 1.60
C LEU A 137 -8.98 11.80 0.34
N SER A 138 -7.85 11.31 -0.12
CA SER A 138 -7.16 11.79 -1.31
C SER A 138 -6.96 10.68 -2.33
N ILE A 139 -7.51 10.83 -3.52
CA ILE A 139 -7.44 9.83 -4.59
C ILE A 139 -6.86 10.48 -5.85
N VAL A 140 -5.83 9.83 -6.41
CA VAL A 140 -5.32 10.13 -7.75
C VAL A 140 -5.76 9.00 -8.69
N GLU A 141 -6.56 9.36 -9.67
CA GLU A 141 -7.08 8.47 -10.69
C GLU A 141 -6.18 8.50 -11.92
N GLY A 142 -5.83 7.33 -12.46
CA GLY A 142 -4.80 7.14 -13.48
C GLY A 142 -5.31 7.10 -14.93
N ASN A 143 -6.30 7.89 -15.30
CA ASN A 143 -6.87 7.96 -16.65
C ASN A 143 -7.43 6.60 -17.11
N SER A 144 -8.35 6.05 -16.33
CA SER A 144 -9.00 4.77 -16.56
C SER A 144 -10.06 4.82 -17.65
N GLY A 145 -10.25 3.70 -18.34
CA GLY A 145 -11.29 3.52 -19.35
C GLY A 145 -12.44 2.61 -18.94
N ASP A 146 -12.43 2.07 -17.70
CA ASP A 146 -13.36 1.06 -17.21
C ASP A 146 -14.53 1.62 -16.37
N GLY A 147 -14.61 2.94 -16.18
CA GLY A 147 -15.60 3.61 -15.33
C GLY A 147 -15.09 4.01 -13.95
N THR A 148 -13.86 3.67 -13.60
CA THR A 148 -13.22 4.07 -12.33
C THR A 148 -13.29 5.58 -12.13
N TYR A 149 -12.98 6.38 -13.17
CA TYR A 149 -13.02 7.84 -13.10
C TYR A 149 -14.41 8.38 -12.77
N GLU A 150 -15.42 7.92 -13.49
CA GLU A 150 -16.80 8.37 -13.34
C GLU A 150 -17.35 8.07 -11.95
N ILE A 151 -17.09 6.87 -11.44
CA ILE A 151 -17.49 6.44 -10.10
C ILE A 151 -16.85 7.36 -9.05
N LEU A 152 -15.53 7.56 -9.10
CA LEU A 152 -14.77 8.37 -8.14
C LEU A 152 -15.20 9.84 -8.18
N HIS A 153 -15.47 10.37 -9.37
CA HIS A 153 -15.94 11.75 -9.54
C HIS A 153 -17.32 11.94 -8.91
N LEU A 154 -18.25 11.02 -9.21
CA LEU A 154 -19.63 11.09 -8.71
C LEU A 154 -19.75 10.70 -7.22
N LEU A 155 -18.79 10.02 -6.65
CA LEU A 155 -18.74 9.69 -5.22
C LEU A 155 -18.44 10.94 -4.37
N ARG A 156 -17.80 11.98 -4.92
CA ARG A 156 -17.39 13.19 -4.19
C ARG A 156 -18.48 13.78 -3.30
N PRO A 157 -19.67 14.17 -3.84
CA PRO A 157 -20.69 14.82 -3.02
C PRO A 157 -21.16 13.94 -1.85
N GLU A 158 -21.14 12.62 -1.99
CA GLU A 158 -21.54 11.71 -0.92
C GLU A 158 -20.49 11.66 0.20
N ILE A 159 -19.21 11.62 -0.14
CA ILE A 159 -18.12 11.66 0.86
C ILE A 159 -18.10 13.02 1.58
N GLU A 160 -18.23 14.13 0.84
CA GLU A 160 -18.27 15.47 1.42
C GLU A 160 -19.49 15.66 2.33
N LYS A 161 -20.65 15.07 1.98
CA LYS A 161 -21.87 15.07 2.81
C LYS A 161 -21.69 14.31 4.14
N LEU A 162 -20.80 13.31 4.19
CA LEU A 162 -20.43 12.67 5.45
C LEU A 162 -19.63 13.60 6.37
N GLY A 163 -19.01 14.64 5.84
CA GLY A 163 -18.14 15.58 6.55
C GLY A 163 -16.64 15.33 6.33
N THR A 164 -16.29 14.39 5.47
CA THR A 164 -14.88 14.08 5.13
C THR A 164 -14.41 15.01 4.01
N GLU A 165 -13.22 15.55 4.15
CA GLU A 165 -12.57 16.31 3.10
C GLU A 165 -12.13 15.36 1.96
N TYR A 166 -12.62 15.62 0.74
CA TYR A 166 -12.33 14.76 -0.42
C TYR A 166 -11.47 15.48 -1.44
N HIS A 167 -10.26 15.00 -1.65
CA HIS A 167 -9.33 15.45 -2.67
C HIS A 167 -9.31 14.43 -3.81
N PHE A 168 -9.67 14.87 -5.00
CA PHE A 168 -9.72 14.02 -6.18
C PHE A 168 -9.01 14.70 -7.33
N SER A 169 -8.05 14.01 -7.93
CA SER A 169 -7.34 14.46 -9.13
C SER A 169 -7.19 13.32 -10.13
N ARG A 170 -7.12 13.67 -11.41
CA ARG A 170 -6.82 12.77 -12.51
C ARG A 170 -5.40 13.01 -12.99
N SER A 171 -4.71 11.95 -13.40
CA SER A 171 -3.34 12.01 -13.92
C SER A 171 -3.23 11.19 -15.19
N ASP A 172 -2.60 11.77 -16.20
CA ASP A 172 -2.26 11.09 -17.46
C ASP A 172 -0.91 10.37 -17.40
N LEU A 173 -0.24 10.37 -16.25
CA LEU A 173 1.00 9.63 -16.06
C LEU A 173 0.74 8.13 -16.21
N ASP A 174 1.38 7.52 -17.19
CA ASP A 174 1.33 6.07 -17.42
C ASP A 174 2.60 5.39 -16.93
N PRO A 175 2.56 4.69 -15.77
CA PRO A 175 3.70 3.92 -15.27
C PRO A 175 4.09 2.74 -16.15
N GLY A 176 3.22 2.34 -17.09
CA GLY A 176 3.51 1.29 -18.08
C GLY A 176 4.41 1.74 -19.23
N ALA A 177 4.57 3.06 -19.42
CA ALA A 177 5.34 3.64 -20.53
C ALA A 177 6.63 4.31 -20.02
N GLY A 178 7.80 3.77 -20.38
CA GLY A 178 9.11 4.32 -19.98
C GLY A 178 9.45 4.05 -18.51
N ASP A 179 10.11 5.01 -17.85
CA ASP A 179 10.60 4.85 -16.48
C ASP A 179 9.45 4.80 -15.47
N ARG A 180 9.18 3.61 -14.96
CA ARG A 180 8.07 3.31 -14.05
C ARG A 180 8.23 3.98 -12.68
N ILE A 181 9.42 3.89 -12.07
CA ILE A 181 9.66 4.31 -10.68
C ILE A 181 9.44 5.81 -10.48
N PRO A 182 9.99 6.73 -11.30
CA PRO A 182 9.73 8.15 -11.19
C PRO A 182 8.24 8.51 -11.27
N LYS A 183 7.50 7.85 -12.18
CA LYS A 183 6.07 8.10 -12.36
C LYS A 183 5.23 7.62 -11.19
N LEU A 184 5.54 6.44 -10.64
CA LEU A 184 4.90 5.97 -9.42
C LEU A 184 5.20 6.88 -8.24
N ALA A 185 6.44 7.35 -8.10
CA ALA A 185 6.82 8.31 -7.07
C ALA A 185 6.02 9.62 -7.20
N GLU A 186 5.85 10.13 -8.41
CA GLU A 186 5.07 11.33 -8.68
C GLU A 186 3.58 11.12 -8.33
N LEU A 187 2.97 10.02 -8.78
CA LEU A 187 1.58 9.69 -8.46
C LEU A 187 1.35 9.57 -6.94
N ARG A 188 2.27 8.95 -6.19
CA ARG A 188 2.18 8.88 -4.74
C ARG A 188 2.31 10.25 -4.08
N ASN A 189 3.22 11.09 -4.56
CA ASN A 189 3.37 12.46 -4.09
C ASN A 189 2.14 13.31 -4.41
N MET A 190 1.49 13.11 -5.57
CA MET A 190 0.22 13.77 -5.89
C MET A 190 -0.88 13.39 -4.89
N ALA A 191 -0.99 12.11 -4.53
CA ALA A 191 -1.97 11.65 -3.53
C ALA A 191 -1.68 12.25 -2.13
N LEU A 192 -0.43 12.51 -1.80
CA LEU A 192 -0.02 13.13 -0.53
C LEU A 192 0.04 14.67 -0.58
N ALA A 193 -0.10 15.28 -1.76
CA ALA A 193 0.04 16.73 -1.91
C ALA A 193 -0.91 17.55 -1.02
N PRO A 194 -2.20 17.16 -0.83
CA PRO A 194 -3.09 17.90 0.07
C PRO A 194 -2.63 17.89 1.53
N LEU A 195 -2.05 16.76 2.00
CA LEU A 195 -1.47 16.66 3.33
C LEU A 195 -0.25 17.58 3.48
N VAL A 196 0.70 17.48 2.56
CA VAL A 196 1.97 18.25 2.60
C VAL A 196 1.74 19.75 2.44
N SER A 197 0.81 20.15 1.56
CA SER A 197 0.47 21.57 1.36
C SER A 197 -0.33 22.15 2.51
N GLY A 198 -1.23 21.38 3.12
CA GLY A 198 -1.99 21.78 4.32
C GLY A 198 -1.10 21.93 5.55
N GLY A 199 -0.10 21.06 5.66
CA GLY A 199 0.93 21.11 6.70
C GLY A 199 0.39 21.01 8.14
N PRO A 200 1.22 21.31 9.13
CA PRO A 200 0.84 21.25 10.56
C PRO A 200 -0.25 22.25 10.97
N SER A 201 -0.52 23.27 10.13
CA SER A 201 -1.62 24.21 10.38
C SER A 201 -2.99 23.55 10.21
N LYS A 202 -3.11 22.61 9.27
CA LYS A 202 -4.35 21.96 8.89
C LYS A 202 -4.53 20.60 9.58
N TYR A 203 -3.49 19.78 9.64
CA TYR A 203 -3.55 18.41 10.15
C TYR A 203 -3.01 18.31 11.59
N ALA A 204 -3.47 17.29 12.33
CA ALA A 204 -2.98 17.04 13.67
C ALA A 204 -1.49 16.64 13.65
N ALA A 205 -0.74 17.02 14.68
CA ALA A 205 0.69 16.71 14.76
C ALA A 205 0.97 15.19 14.85
N ASP A 206 0.02 14.44 15.39
CA ASP A 206 0.04 12.98 15.52
C ASP A 206 -0.82 12.29 14.44
N ALA A 207 -1.11 12.97 13.34
CA ALA A 207 -1.90 12.43 12.25
C ALA A 207 -1.29 11.13 11.70
N VAL A 208 -2.19 10.25 11.27
CA VAL A 208 -1.87 8.96 10.66
C VAL A 208 -2.20 9.03 9.18
N VAL A 209 -1.24 8.66 8.33
CA VAL A 209 -1.48 8.44 6.91
C VAL A 209 -1.77 6.95 6.70
N LEU A 210 -2.91 6.66 6.09
CA LEU A 210 -3.27 5.35 5.58
C LEU A 210 -3.11 5.38 4.06
N PHE A 211 -2.05 4.76 3.54
CA PHE A 211 -1.85 4.70 2.09
C PHE A 211 -2.22 3.28 1.62
N LEU A 212 -3.26 3.19 0.80
CA LEU A 212 -3.79 1.93 0.32
C LEU A 212 -3.52 1.79 -1.17
N ASN A 213 -3.05 0.63 -1.59
CA ASN A 213 -3.04 0.26 -2.99
C ASN A 213 -4.44 -0.22 -3.43
N ASP A 214 -4.55 -0.63 -4.66
CA ASP A 214 -5.74 -1.24 -5.27
C ASP A 214 -5.91 -2.71 -4.80
N VAL A 215 -6.19 -2.90 -3.52
CA VAL A 215 -6.30 -4.20 -2.83
C VAL A 215 -7.72 -4.46 -2.31
N ALA A 216 -8.10 -5.74 -2.26
CA ALA A 216 -9.29 -6.21 -1.55
C ALA A 216 -9.00 -6.18 -0.05
N ILE A 217 -9.51 -5.17 0.64
CA ILE A 217 -9.23 -4.86 2.05
C ILE A 217 -10.53 -4.75 2.84
N CYS A 218 -10.55 -5.26 4.06
CA CYS A 218 -11.68 -5.12 4.98
C CYS A 218 -11.48 -3.93 5.93
N LEU A 219 -12.59 -3.44 6.53
CA LEU A 219 -12.52 -2.41 7.57
C LEU A 219 -11.49 -2.75 8.65
N GLU A 220 -11.51 -3.98 9.15
CA GLU A 220 -10.63 -4.39 10.25
C GLU A 220 -9.15 -4.38 9.84
N ASP A 221 -8.83 -4.71 8.60
CA ASP A 221 -7.46 -4.64 8.08
C ASP A 221 -6.93 -3.19 8.18
N ILE A 222 -7.76 -2.20 7.81
CA ILE A 222 -7.43 -0.76 7.89
C ILE A 222 -7.24 -0.33 9.34
N LEU A 223 -8.18 -0.71 10.21
CA LEU A 223 -8.13 -0.34 11.63
C LEU A 223 -6.96 -1.02 12.34
N GLU A 224 -6.65 -2.26 12.01
CA GLU A 224 -5.54 -3.00 12.60
C GLU A 224 -4.19 -2.40 12.24
N LEU A 225 -3.97 -1.99 10.99
CA LEU A 225 -2.74 -1.27 10.61
C LEU A 225 -2.57 0.01 11.44
N ALA A 226 -3.63 0.82 11.59
CA ALA A 226 -3.59 2.03 12.40
C ALA A 226 -3.39 1.72 13.89
N HIS A 227 -4.06 0.66 14.40
CA HIS A 227 -3.93 0.20 15.78
C HIS A 227 -2.50 -0.23 16.09
N GLN A 228 -1.94 -1.13 15.31
CA GLN A 228 -0.59 -1.65 15.53
C GLN A 228 0.46 -0.54 15.42
N ARG A 229 0.28 0.41 14.48
CA ARG A 229 1.16 1.58 14.40
C ARG A 229 1.20 2.35 15.73
N LEU A 230 0.03 2.60 16.34
CA LEU A 230 -0.06 3.36 17.59
C LEU A 230 0.34 2.52 18.82
N TYR A 231 -0.14 1.28 18.89
CA TYR A 231 0.12 0.38 20.02
C TYR A 231 1.61 0.04 20.18
N LEU A 232 2.31 -0.17 19.07
CA LEU A 232 3.74 -0.49 19.05
C LEU A 232 4.62 0.76 19.12
N GLY A 233 4.07 1.96 18.95
CA GLY A 233 4.85 3.18 18.74
C GLY A 233 5.69 3.11 17.45
N ALA A 234 5.15 2.43 16.43
CA ALA A 234 5.80 2.32 15.12
C ALA A 234 5.69 3.62 14.33
N ASP A 235 6.69 3.90 13.51
CA ASP A 235 6.64 4.99 12.53
C ASP A 235 5.79 4.59 11.32
N MET A 236 5.86 3.29 10.94
CA MET A 236 5.10 2.72 9.84
C MET A 236 4.76 1.25 10.10
N THR A 237 3.54 0.84 9.75
CA THR A 237 3.11 -0.56 9.71
C THR A 237 2.60 -0.90 8.32
N CYS A 238 2.92 -2.10 7.83
CA CYS A 238 2.50 -2.61 6.53
C CYS A 238 1.67 -3.88 6.71
N GLY A 239 0.73 -4.11 5.81
CA GLY A 239 0.10 -5.41 5.64
C GLY A 239 1.05 -6.47 5.07
N PHE A 240 0.48 -7.54 4.56
CA PHE A 240 1.20 -8.60 3.88
C PHE A 240 0.41 -9.00 2.62
N ASP A 241 0.93 -8.66 1.47
CA ASP A 241 0.28 -8.94 0.20
C ASP A 241 0.77 -10.24 -0.43
N TRP A 242 -0.17 -10.91 -1.07
CA TRP A 242 0.02 -12.23 -1.61
C TRP A 242 -0.19 -12.28 -3.12
N THR A 243 0.39 -13.29 -3.72
CA THR A 243 0.13 -13.79 -5.06
C THR A 243 0.20 -15.31 -5.03
N TYR A 244 0.15 -15.96 -6.18
CA TYR A 244 0.24 -17.41 -6.26
C TYR A 244 1.32 -17.86 -7.23
N VAL A 245 2.13 -18.83 -6.79
CA VAL A 245 3.00 -19.61 -7.66
C VAL A 245 2.39 -21.01 -7.75
N GLY A 246 1.80 -21.33 -8.89
CA GLY A 246 0.95 -22.51 -8.99
C GLY A 246 -0.26 -22.43 -8.07
N ALA A 247 -0.38 -23.38 -7.13
CA ALA A 247 -1.46 -23.41 -6.15
C ALA A 247 -1.08 -22.73 -4.80
N ASP A 248 0.18 -22.39 -4.61
CA ASP A 248 0.70 -21.97 -3.31
C ASP A 248 0.67 -20.45 -3.15
N PRO A 249 0.10 -19.94 -2.03
CA PRO A 249 0.19 -18.53 -1.69
C PRO A 249 1.64 -18.12 -1.47
N THR A 250 2.04 -17.02 -2.10
CA THR A 250 3.41 -16.54 -2.14
C THR A 250 3.45 -15.05 -1.87
N PHE A 251 4.40 -14.58 -1.10
CA PHE A 251 4.60 -13.16 -0.86
C PHE A 251 4.85 -12.41 -2.17
N TYR A 252 4.13 -11.30 -2.39
CA TYR A 252 4.13 -10.58 -3.66
C TYR A 252 5.21 -9.50 -3.77
N ASP A 253 5.37 -8.63 -2.76
CA ASP A 253 6.13 -7.37 -2.87
C ASP A 253 7.65 -7.55 -2.67
N VAL A 254 8.22 -8.52 -3.38
CA VAL A 254 9.63 -8.96 -3.26
C VAL A 254 10.65 -7.87 -3.65
N TRP A 255 10.23 -6.91 -4.49
CA TRP A 255 11.12 -5.84 -4.95
C TRP A 255 11.34 -4.77 -3.88
N ILE A 256 10.37 -4.57 -2.99
CA ILE A 256 10.33 -3.50 -2.02
C ILE A 256 10.80 -3.97 -0.65
N SER A 257 10.33 -5.14 -0.23
CA SER A 257 10.46 -5.56 1.16
C SER A 257 11.83 -6.15 1.47
N ARG A 258 12.38 -5.69 2.61
CA ARG A 258 13.64 -6.21 3.17
C ARG A 258 13.48 -6.46 4.66
N THR A 259 13.99 -7.59 5.12
CA THR A 259 14.03 -7.93 6.54
C THR A 259 14.84 -6.91 7.32
N ILE A 260 14.79 -6.96 8.64
CA ILE A 260 15.66 -6.13 9.49
C ILE A 260 17.15 -6.50 9.37
N ALA A 261 17.48 -7.62 8.72
CA ALA A 261 18.83 -7.99 8.34
C ALA A 261 19.22 -7.48 6.94
N GLY A 262 18.33 -6.78 6.24
CA GLY A 262 18.57 -6.19 4.92
C GLY A 262 18.33 -7.13 3.73
N ASP A 263 17.90 -8.38 3.95
CA ASP A 263 17.68 -9.36 2.87
C ASP A 263 16.21 -9.41 2.42
N SER A 264 15.95 -10.04 1.27
CA SER A 264 14.60 -10.35 0.80
C SER A 264 13.89 -11.29 1.77
N PHE A 265 12.54 -11.24 1.81
CA PHE A 265 11.74 -12.06 2.73
C PHE A 265 11.87 -13.56 2.47
N PHE A 266 12.19 -13.96 1.25
CA PHE A 266 12.61 -15.31 0.91
C PHE A 266 13.76 -15.28 -0.10
N GLU A 267 14.48 -16.37 -0.23
CA GLU A 267 15.61 -16.47 -1.15
C GLU A 267 15.14 -16.47 -2.61
N ILE A 268 15.65 -15.55 -3.41
CA ILE A 268 15.40 -15.46 -4.84
C ILE A 268 16.74 -15.57 -5.56
N PRO A 269 17.00 -16.66 -6.28
CA PRO A 269 18.25 -16.84 -7.02
C PRO A 269 18.30 -15.95 -8.28
N ALA A 270 19.47 -15.89 -8.92
CA ALA A 270 19.72 -15.03 -10.08
C ALA A 270 18.87 -15.36 -11.33
N ASP A 271 18.37 -16.59 -11.42
CA ASP A 271 17.44 -17.00 -12.48
C ASP A 271 16.00 -16.54 -12.25
N GLY A 272 15.73 -15.94 -11.07
CA GLY A 272 14.44 -15.37 -10.72
C GLY A 272 13.35 -16.38 -10.38
N ASN A 273 13.70 -17.66 -10.14
CA ASN A 273 12.69 -18.62 -9.71
C ASN A 273 12.26 -18.37 -8.25
N TRP A 274 11.03 -18.74 -7.93
CA TRP A 274 10.43 -18.57 -6.61
C TRP A 274 10.24 -19.91 -5.88
N ASN A 275 11.08 -20.89 -6.16
CA ASN A 275 10.98 -22.22 -5.56
C ASN A 275 11.15 -22.19 -4.03
N SER A 276 11.84 -21.19 -3.49
CA SER A 276 12.03 -20.97 -2.05
C SER A 276 10.99 -20.06 -1.40
N ALA A 277 9.93 -19.63 -2.11
CA ALA A 277 8.94 -18.67 -1.59
C ALA A 277 8.19 -19.15 -0.34
N TRP A 278 8.05 -20.47 -0.13
CA TRP A 278 7.49 -21.07 1.07
C TRP A 278 8.33 -20.81 2.33
N ASN A 279 9.63 -20.55 2.17
CA ASN A 279 10.58 -20.37 3.26
C ASN A 279 10.73 -18.89 3.65
N ILE A 280 9.60 -18.25 4.00
CA ILE A 280 9.52 -16.85 4.36
C ILE A 280 10.38 -16.54 5.62
N PHE A 281 11.07 -15.40 5.62
CA PHE A 281 12.04 -14.99 6.66
C PHE A 281 13.11 -16.05 6.92
N TRP A 282 13.61 -16.67 5.86
CA TRP A 282 14.45 -17.86 5.82
C TRP A 282 15.79 -17.74 6.58
N ASN A 283 16.33 -16.54 6.70
CA ASN A 283 17.61 -16.24 7.32
C ASN A 283 17.50 -15.32 8.56
N GLU A 284 16.29 -15.17 9.12
CA GLU A 284 16.04 -14.37 10.32
C GLU A 284 15.01 -15.07 11.22
N ASP A 285 15.50 -15.91 12.15
CA ASP A 285 14.67 -16.79 12.98
C ASP A 285 13.66 -16.03 13.84
N THR A 286 13.98 -14.83 14.32
CA THR A 286 13.09 -14.04 15.16
C THR A 286 11.91 -13.53 14.34
N SER A 287 12.17 -12.95 13.17
CA SER A 287 11.12 -12.51 12.24
C SER A 287 10.27 -13.69 11.78
N ARG A 288 10.90 -14.82 11.47
CA ARG A 288 10.21 -16.05 11.08
C ARG A 288 9.22 -16.52 12.15
N ARG A 289 9.65 -16.64 13.40
CA ARG A 289 8.78 -17.04 14.51
C ARG A 289 7.64 -16.06 14.69
N ARG A 290 7.93 -14.74 14.74
CA ARG A 290 6.92 -13.71 14.90
C ARG A 290 5.88 -13.75 13.78
N PHE A 291 6.31 -13.96 12.53
CA PHE A 291 5.42 -14.07 11.39
C PHE A 291 4.43 -15.23 11.54
N PHE A 292 4.91 -16.44 11.85
CA PHE A 292 4.05 -17.61 12.03
C PHE A 292 3.19 -17.55 13.29
N ASP A 293 3.61 -16.77 14.30
CA ASP A 293 2.81 -16.48 15.50
C ASP A 293 1.81 -15.32 15.28
N HIS A 294 1.69 -14.78 14.08
CA HIS A 294 0.90 -13.58 13.74
C HIS A 294 1.24 -12.35 14.58
N LYS A 295 2.49 -12.23 15.03
CA LYS A 295 3.00 -11.08 15.79
C LYS A 295 3.66 -10.07 14.85
N PRO A 296 3.46 -8.76 15.05
CA PRO A 296 4.18 -7.75 14.28
C PRO A 296 5.69 -7.92 14.38
N LEU A 297 6.41 -7.67 13.29
CA LEU A 297 7.85 -7.84 13.20
C LEU A 297 8.51 -6.65 12.51
N GLN A 298 9.67 -6.21 13.03
CA GLN A 298 10.43 -5.12 12.43
C GLN A 298 11.07 -5.57 11.12
N VAL A 299 11.05 -4.66 10.15
CA VAL A 299 11.68 -4.81 8.84
C VAL A 299 12.43 -3.54 8.47
N PHE A 300 13.37 -3.63 7.52
CA PHE A 300 14.02 -2.45 6.97
C PHE A 300 13.05 -1.69 6.05
N SER A 301 12.34 -2.41 5.19
CA SER A 301 11.37 -1.82 4.27
C SER A 301 10.20 -2.73 4.00
N CYS A 302 9.02 -2.15 3.80
CA CYS A 302 7.81 -2.81 3.31
C CYS A 302 6.87 -1.79 2.66
N TRP A 303 5.93 -2.29 1.87
CA TRP A 303 4.75 -1.56 1.41
C TRP A 303 3.52 -2.48 1.42
N ASN A 304 3.61 -3.62 0.76
CA ASN A 304 2.77 -4.81 0.89
C ASN A 304 1.27 -4.52 0.77
N GLY A 305 0.88 -3.68 -0.18
CA GLY A 305 -0.51 -3.39 -0.51
C GLY A 305 -1.20 -2.33 0.36
N ALA A 306 -0.85 -2.17 1.62
CA ALA A 306 -1.44 -1.17 2.51
C ALA A 306 -0.50 -0.82 3.66
N VAL A 307 -0.45 0.47 4.02
CA VAL A 307 0.37 0.95 5.12
C VAL A 307 -0.37 1.97 5.98
N ALA A 308 -0.02 1.99 7.29
CA ALA A 308 -0.32 3.09 8.18
C ALA A 308 0.99 3.71 8.67
N MET A 309 1.18 5.01 8.51
CA MET A 309 2.42 5.69 8.91
C MET A 309 2.15 6.99 9.65
N THR A 310 3.14 7.45 10.43
CA THR A 310 3.08 8.78 11.00
C THR A 310 3.13 9.84 9.90
N ALA A 311 2.28 10.86 9.97
CA ALA A 311 2.31 11.98 9.04
C ALA A 311 3.52 12.91 9.26
N ARG A 312 4.16 12.83 10.41
CA ARG A 312 5.20 13.76 10.87
C ARG A 312 6.31 14.01 9.84
N PRO A 313 6.99 12.97 9.29
CA PRO A 313 8.07 13.20 8.33
C PRO A 313 7.60 13.83 7.02
N LEU A 314 6.34 13.64 6.63
CA LEU A 314 5.73 14.27 5.46
C LEU A 314 5.35 15.72 5.75
N LEU A 315 4.74 16.00 6.91
CA LEU A 315 4.36 17.36 7.34
C LEU A 315 5.60 18.26 7.53
N ASP A 316 6.69 17.70 8.05
CA ASP A 316 7.95 18.37 8.24
C ASP A 316 8.80 18.40 6.93
N ARG A 317 8.29 17.80 5.84
CA ARG A 317 8.94 17.71 4.51
C ARG A 317 10.33 17.06 4.54
N LEU A 318 10.54 16.13 5.44
CA LEU A 318 11.79 15.38 5.58
C LEU A 318 11.90 14.26 4.54
N VAL A 319 10.77 13.71 4.12
CA VAL A 319 10.72 12.59 3.17
C VAL A 319 9.66 12.83 2.09
N ARG A 320 9.88 12.22 0.93
CA ARG A 320 8.93 12.13 -0.18
C ARG A 320 9.23 10.90 -1.02
N PHE A 321 8.29 10.45 -1.83
CA PHE A 321 8.60 9.43 -2.83
C PHE A 321 9.53 10.01 -3.90
N ARG A 322 10.50 9.21 -4.32
CA ARG A 322 11.51 9.61 -5.31
C ARG A 322 12.01 8.44 -6.14
N ALA A 323 12.63 8.74 -7.25
CA ALA A 323 13.44 7.79 -7.99
C ALA A 323 14.82 7.63 -7.33
N PRO A 324 15.58 6.56 -7.68
CA PRO A 324 16.96 6.40 -7.27
C PRO A 324 17.83 7.59 -7.72
N SER A 325 18.73 8.02 -6.84
CA SER A 325 19.78 8.99 -7.18
C SER A 325 20.86 8.35 -8.08
N PRO A 326 21.68 9.14 -8.81
CA PRO A 326 22.79 8.59 -9.56
C PRO A 326 23.74 7.77 -8.66
N GLY A 327 24.03 6.54 -9.06
CA GLY A 327 24.85 5.62 -8.28
C GLY A 327 24.14 4.89 -7.14
N GLU A 328 22.88 5.20 -6.87
CA GLU A 328 22.06 4.49 -5.91
C GLU A 328 21.49 3.20 -6.53
N CYS A 329 21.27 2.19 -5.70
CA CYS A 329 20.60 0.96 -6.14
C CYS A 329 19.26 1.27 -6.83
N PHE A 330 19.04 0.69 -7.99
CA PHE A 330 17.78 0.85 -8.73
C PHE A 330 16.69 0.02 -8.06
N GLN A 331 15.98 0.65 -7.13
CA GLN A 331 14.91 0.06 -6.31
C GLN A 331 13.60 0.82 -6.50
N GLY A 332 12.48 0.17 -6.15
CA GLY A 332 11.17 0.79 -6.17
C GLY A 332 11.07 1.97 -5.19
N GLU A 333 10.22 2.94 -5.52
CA GLU A 333 10.05 4.18 -4.75
C GLU A 333 9.59 3.95 -3.30
N PRO A 334 8.81 2.88 -2.93
CA PRO A 334 8.49 2.65 -1.53
C PRO A 334 9.68 2.14 -0.70
N GLN A 335 10.61 1.38 -1.30
CA GLN A 335 11.83 0.98 -0.60
C GLN A 335 12.72 2.18 -0.33
N LEU A 336 12.87 3.08 -1.30
CA LEU A 336 13.61 4.33 -1.13
C LEU A 336 12.94 5.23 -0.09
N PHE A 337 11.61 5.27 -0.05
CA PHE A 337 10.87 5.98 0.97
C PHE A 337 11.16 5.44 2.39
N CYS A 338 11.18 4.12 2.57
CA CYS A 338 11.57 3.50 3.84
C CYS A 338 13.02 3.83 4.22
N LYS A 339 13.94 3.79 3.25
CA LYS A 339 15.34 4.20 3.44
C LYS A 339 15.45 5.65 3.91
N ASP A 340 14.69 6.56 3.29
CA ASP A 340 14.67 7.96 3.66
C ASP A 340 14.02 8.17 5.05
N LEU A 341 13.03 7.34 5.43
CA LEU A 341 12.48 7.32 6.79
C LEU A 341 13.56 6.95 7.83
N TRP A 342 14.35 5.91 7.58
CA TRP A 342 15.47 5.54 8.46
C TRP A 342 16.46 6.70 8.62
N ASN A 343 16.83 7.36 7.52
CA ASN A 343 17.74 8.51 7.54
C ASN A 343 17.18 9.71 8.31
N ALA A 344 15.86 9.88 8.29
CA ALA A 344 15.17 10.93 9.04
C ALA A 344 14.87 10.57 10.51
N GLY A 345 15.30 9.38 10.99
CA GLY A 345 15.08 8.92 12.35
C GLY A 345 13.73 8.23 12.60
N PHE A 346 13.03 7.80 11.54
CA PHE A 346 11.73 7.11 11.58
C PHE A 346 11.87 5.63 11.15
N GLY A 347 12.76 4.90 11.80
CA GLY A 347 13.10 3.51 11.43
C GLY A 347 12.27 2.42 12.09
N LYS A 348 11.23 2.75 12.87
CA LYS A 348 10.34 1.76 13.49
C LYS A 348 9.30 1.29 12.48
N ILE A 349 9.74 0.49 11.51
CA ILE A 349 8.92 -0.03 10.42
C ILE A 349 8.60 -1.49 10.72
N ALA A 350 7.33 -1.89 10.67
CA ALA A 350 6.91 -3.26 10.96
C ALA A 350 5.90 -3.80 9.94
N VAL A 351 5.96 -5.10 9.70
CA VAL A 351 4.89 -5.88 9.05
C VAL A 351 3.91 -6.35 10.11
N VAL A 352 2.62 -6.33 9.78
CA VAL A 352 1.50 -6.85 10.58
C VAL A 352 0.97 -8.12 9.91
N PRO A 353 1.40 -9.32 10.33
CA PRO A 353 1.10 -10.58 9.63
C PRO A 353 -0.38 -10.99 9.66
N SER A 354 -1.21 -10.36 10.51
CA SER A 354 -2.64 -10.60 10.56
C SER A 354 -3.42 -9.91 9.43
N VAL A 355 -2.78 -8.99 8.68
CA VAL A 355 -3.39 -8.22 7.60
C VAL A 355 -2.94 -8.79 6.26
N ASP A 356 -3.67 -9.81 5.78
CA ASP A 356 -3.42 -10.47 4.51
C ASP A 356 -4.22 -9.82 3.38
N LEU A 357 -3.55 -9.44 2.29
CA LEU A 357 -4.12 -8.65 1.18
C LEU A 357 -3.88 -9.32 -0.18
N GLU A 358 -4.79 -9.04 -1.13
CA GLU A 358 -4.70 -9.43 -2.55
C GLU A 358 -5.35 -8.37 -3.45
N TYR A 359 -5.06 -8.42 -4.75
CA TYR A 359 -5.35 -7.33 -5.70
C TYR A 359 -6.66 -7.48 -6.48
N SER A 360 -7.52 -8.43 -6.08
CA SER A 360 -8.89 -8.59 -6.57
C SER A 360 -9.77 -9.22 -5.50
N ASP A 361 -11.09 -9.06 -5.63
CA ASP A 361 -12.05 -9.69 -4.70
C ASP A 361 -11.99 -11.22 -4.71
N GLU A 362 -11.76 -11.82 -5.87
CA GLU A 362 -11.63 -13.28 -6.00
C GLU A 362 -10.37 -13.79 -5.29
N ALA A 363 -9.23 -13.17 -5.57
CA ALA A 363 -7.98 -13.51 -4.92
C ALA A 363 -8.02 -13.18 -3.42
N GLY A 364 -8.68 -12.09 -3.03
CA GLY A 364 -8.95 -11.73 -1.64
C GLY A 364 -9.74 -12.82 -0.90
N ARG A 365 -10.81 -13.34 -1.49
CA ARG A 365 -11.55 -14.50 -0.92
C ARG A 365 -10.64 -15.70 -0.74
N LYS A 366 -9.84 -16.01 -1.74
CA LYS A 366 -8.94 -17.17 -1.72
C LYS A 366 -7.88 -17.03 -0.63
N ILE A 367 -7.23 -15.89 -0.50
CA ILE A 367 -6.19 -15.69 0.52
C ILE A 367 -6.78 -15.63 1.93
N LYS A 368 -7.93 -14.96 2.13
CA LYS A 368 -8.61 -14.94 3.44
C LYS A 368 -9.11 -16.34 3.85
N ALA A 369 -9.51 -17.17 2.91
CA ALA A 369 -9.85 -18.59 3.20
C ALA A 369 -8.61 -19.40 3.61
N ALA A 370 -7.44 -19.12 3.04
CA ALA A 370 -6.20 -19.84 3.31
C ALA A 370 -5.46 -19.35 4.58
N LYS A 371 -5.46 -18.03 4.83
CA LYS A 371 -4.69 -17.38 5.91
C LYS A 371 -5.55 -16.90 7.07
N GLY A 372 -6.83 -16.73 6.88
CA GLY A 372 -7.77 -16.18 7.84
C GLY A 372 -8.02 -14.69 7.66
N TYR A 373 -9.06 -14.20 8.32
CA TYR A 373 -9.34 -12.79 8.46
C TYR A 373 -8.60 -12.22 9.68
N THR A 374 -8.30 -10.94 9.66
CA THR A 374 -7.66 -10.22 10.76
C THR A 374 -8.30 -10.52 12.11
N SER A 375 -9.65 -10.55 12.19
CA SER A 375 -10.41 -10.89 13.40
C SER A 375 -10.07 -12.25 14.05
N GLN A 376 -9.48 -13.17 13.31
CA GLN A 376 -9.08 -14.49 13.85
C GLN A 376 -7.75 -14.45 14.62
N TRP A 377 -6.96 -13.41 14.42
CA TRP A 377 -5.57 -13.33 14.89
C TRP A 377 -5.33 -12.22 15.93
N VAL A 378 -6.26 -11.25 16.02
CA VAL A 378 -6.12 -10.05 16.87
C VAL A 378 -6.78 -10.21 18.26
N GLY A 379 -6.54 -9.24 19.16
CA GLY A 379 -7.12 -9.22 20.51
C GLY A 379 -6.40 -10.10 21.52
N ARG A 380 -5.18 -10.53 21.22
CA ARG A 380 -4.38 -11.44 22.07
C ARG A 380 -3.10 -10.81 22.61
N GLU A 381 -2.93 -9.50 22.47
CA GLU A 381 -1.69 -8.80 22.79
C GLU A 381 -1.32 -8.90 24.26
N ASP A 382 -2.31 -8.86 25.15
CA ASP A 382 -2.10 -8.95 26.59
C ASP A 382 -1.90 -10.41 27.07
N GLU A 383 -2.32 -11.38 26.25
CA GLU A 383 -2.22 -12.81 26.58
C GLU A 383 -0.91 -13.43 26.04
N VAL A 384 -0.31 -12.79 25.05
CA VAL A 384 0.85 -13.33 24.34
C VAL A 384 2.12 -12.67 24.82
N GLN A 385 3.01 -13.48 25.40
CA GLN A 385 4.33 -13.03 25.81
C GLN A 385 5.11 -12.50 24.58
N ASP A 386 5.87 -11.42 24.75
CA ASP A 386 6.69 -10.79 23.71
C ASP A 386 5.91 -10.31 22.47
N PHE A 387 4.65 -9.89 22.62
CA PHE A 387 3.88 -9.35 21.51
C PHE A 387 4.50 -8.06 20.96
N ARG A 388 4.97 -7.16 21.83
CA ARG A 388 5.61 -5.91 21.41
C ARG A 388 6.91 -6.19 20.66
N VAL A 389 7.22 -5.31 19.71
CA VAL A 389 8.47 -5.35 18.94
C VAL A 389 9.59 -4.77 19.81
N ASP A 390 10.68 -5.53 19.93
CA ASP A 390 11.95 -5.02 20.44
C ASP A 390 12.68 -4.30 19.31
N TRP A 391 12.55 -2.97 19.28
CA TRP A 391 13.00 -2.16 18.17
C TRP A 391 14.51 -2.05 18.13
N LYS A 392 15.13 -2.51 17.04
CA LYS A 392 16.50 -2.15 16.69
C LYS A 392 16.52 -0.68 16.29
N ALA A 393 17.39 0.10 16.92
CA ALA A 393 17.52 1.52 16.68
C ALA A 393 18.27 1.82 15.37
N ASP A 394 19.22 0.96 15.02
CA ASP A 394 20.07 1.11 13.85
C ASP A 394 19.57 0.24 12.68
N PRO A 395 19.60 0.75 11.45
CA PRO A 395 19.33 -0.06 10.26
C PRO A 395 20.45 -1.10 10.05
N PRO A 396 20.22 -2.13 9.21
CA PRO A 396 21.28 -3.08 8.85
C PRO A 396 22.41 -2.35 8.11
N GLU A 397 23.66 -2.77 8.34
CA GLU A 397 24.83 -2.16 7.68
C GLU A 397 24.69 -2.16 6.15
N LYS A 398 24.19 -3.25 5.60
CA LYS A 398 23.96 -3.44 4.17
C LYS A 398 22.55 -3.93 3.91
N VAL A 399 22.04 -3.56 2.76
CA VAL A 399 20.72 -3.95 2.25
C VAL A 399 20.88 -4.57 0.86
N LYS A 400 20.17 -5.65 0.63
CA LYS A 400 20.17 -6.33 -0.67
C LYS A 400 19.55 -5.40 -1.73
N CYS A 401 20.36 -5.03 -2.70
CA CYS A 401 19.96 -4.40 -3.93
C CYS A 401 19.58 -5.49 -4.94
N MET A 402 18.35 -5.46 -5.42
CA MET A 402 17.85 -6.37 -6.44
C MET A 402 17.24 -5.55 -7.58
N ALA A 403 18.08 -4.86 -8.34
CA ALA A 403 17.64 -4.09 -9.50
C ALA A 403 16.97 -4.98 -10.58
N ARG A 404 17.43 -6.22 -10.67
CA ARG A 404 16.88 -7.33 -11.44
C ARG A 404 17.25 -8.63 -10.74
N TYR A 405 16.60 -9.75 -11.06
CA TYR A 405 16.93 -11.05 -10.45
C TYR A 405 18.39 -11.47 -10.69
N ASP A 406 18.91 -11.21 -11.90
CA ASP A 406 20.29 -11.49 -12.28
C ASP A 406 21.31 -10.42 -11.83
N LYS A 407 20.85 -9.35 -11.18
CA LYS A 407 21.66 -8.25 -10.67
C LYS A 407 21.33 -7.99 -9.21
N GLN A 408 21.90 -8.81 -8.35
CA GLN A 408 21.75 -8.71 -6.91
C GLN A 408 23.11 -8.39 -6.27
N THR A 409 23.15 -7.34 -5.45
CA THR A 409 24.32 -6.90 -4.72
C THR A 409 23.93 -6.54 -3.28
N TRP A 410 24.92 -6.36 -2.40
CA TRP A 410 24.73 -5.86 -1.06
C TRP A 410 25.35 -4.47 -0.97
N GLU A 411 24.50 -3.47 -0.81
CA GLU A 411 24.90 -2.07 -0.76
C GLU A 411 24.78 -1.51 0.66
N PRO A 412 25.63 -0.55 1.06
CA PRO A 412 25.40 0.18 2.30
C PRO A 412 23.97 0.72 2.35
N TRP A 413 23.29 0.55 3.49
CA TRP A 413 21.89 1.00 3.59
C TRP A 413 21.73 2.49 3.25
N ASN A 414 22.73 3.31 3.59
CA ASN A 414 22.76 4.76 3.36
C ASN A 414 23.42 5.18 2.03
N GLN A 415 23.60 4.26 1.08
CA GLN A 415 24.14 4.57 -0.23
C GLN A 415 23.44 5.77 -0.86
N ALA A 416 24.21 6.77 -1.32
CA ALA A 416 23.72 8.04 -1.91
C ALA A 416 22.81 8.89 -0.98
N LEU A 417 22.84 8.68 0.32
CA LEU A 417 22.38 9.65 1.31
C LEU A 417 23.56 10.50 1.77
N GLU A 418 23.36 11.81 1.84
CA GLU A 418 24.36 12.76 2.35
C GLU A 418 24.34 12.85 3.87
#